data_0d6457cd4349da149cbe05f7b8627393
#
_entry.id   0d6457cd4349da149cbe05f7b8627393
#
_cell.length_a   1.000
_cell.length_b   1.000
_cell.length_c   1.000
_cell.angle_alpha   90.00
_cell.angle_beta   90.00
_cell.angle_gamma   90.00
#
_symmetry.space_group_name_H-M   'P 1'
#
loop_
_entity.id
_entity.type
_entity.pdbx_description
1 polymer ?
#
loop_
_entity_poly.entity_id
_entity_poly.type
_entity_poly.pdbx_seq_one_letter_code
_entity_poly.pdbx_strand_id
1 'polypeptide(L)'
;LVERFRSFLLIGGMPAAVAKYVDTNSYLEVDSVLSELKQTYIDDFVKYKAKVNPVLLRQTLFSVAHQVGSKFVFSQVEGGYTTAQVKNALEMLRDAGIIIPVWHTAANGIPLGAEINPKFVKYNLIDHGFLLNLLGIGDSTNSIVKELLVDNAADLVDKGSLTEMVAGLELLKYMSPNERHDLYYWQNLTRGTVSEVDYVLSRGIDIVPMEVKSGLRGSMASLYVFMEKEHIKYAIRCSLENFGEFVSPKGKKILVNPLYAISNLFSCGERLL
;
A
#
# COMPACT_ATOMS: atom_id res chain seq x y z
N LEU A 1 10.13 -19.03 -3.46
CA LEU A 1 9.08 -18.12 -2.99
C LEU A 1 9.35 -16.67 -3.38
N VAL A 2 10.58 -16.18 -3.15
CA VAL A 2 10.94 -14.78 -3.46
C VAL A 2 10.76 -14.46 -4.95
N GLU A 3 11.18 -15.31 -5.87
CA GLU A 3 10.96 -15.12 -7.32
C GLU A 3 9.47 -15.04 -7.66
N ARG A 4 8.66 -15.96 -7.14
CA ARG A 4 7.20 -15.92 -7.33
C ARG A 4 6.56 -14.67 -6.75
N PHE A 5 7.06 -14.21 -5.60
CA PHE A 5 6.61 -12.96 -5.00
C PHE A 5 6.96 -11.75 -5.90
N ARG A 6 8.15 -11.74 -6.50
CA ARG A 6 8.53 -10.69 -7.48
C ARG A 6 7.64 -10.71 -8.72
N SER A 7 7.36 -11.89 -9.28
CA SER A 7 6.40 -12.02 -10.37
C SER A 7 5.02 -11.49 -9.97
N PHE A 8 4.56 -11.83 -8.76
CA PHE A 8 3.32 -11.31 -8.21
C PHE A 8 3.31 -9.77 -8.11
N LEU A 9 4.41 -9.15 -7.69
CA LEU A 9 4.54 -7.68 -7.65
C LEU A 9 4.30 -7.02 -9.01
N LEU A 10 4.64 -7.70 -10.11
CA LEU A 10 4.47 -7.19 -11.48
C LEU A 10 3.10 -7.48 -12.07
N ILE A 11 2.54 -8.65 -11.76
CA ILE A 11 1.28 -9.13 -12.33
C ILE A 11 0.09 -8.50 -11.62
N GLY A 12 0.19 -8.32 -10.31
CA GLY A 12 -0.95 -7.97 -9.48
C GLY A 12 -1.81 -9.17 -9.09
N GLY A 13 -2.94 -8.88 -8.50
CA GLY A 13 -3.95 -9.86 -8.05
C GLY A 13 -5.27 -9.79 -8.83
N MET A 14 -5.36 -8.96 -9.88
CA MET A 14 -6.59 -8.92 -10.71
C MET A 14 -6.82 -10.27 -11.39
N PRO A 15 -8.01 -10.89 -11.23
CA PRO A 15 -8.26 -12.27 -11.68
C PRO A 15 -7.95 -12.50 -13.16
N ALA A 16 -8.34 -11.56 -14.04
CA ALA A 16 -8.09 -11.68 -15.47
C ALA A 16 -6.59 -11.61 -15.81
N ALA A 17 -5.83 -10.75 -15.10
CA ALA A 17 -4.38 -10.61 -15.26
C ALA A 17 -3.65 -11.88 -14.81
N VAL A 18 -4.03 -12.44 -13.65
CA VAL A 18 -3.48 -13.69 -13.12
C VAL A 18 -3.77 -14.86 -14.05
N ALA A 19 -5.03 -15.00 -14.51
CA ALA A 19 -5.42 -16.06 -15.46
C ALA A 19 -4.60 -15.96 -16.74
N LYS A 20 -4.46 -14.75 -17.30
CA LYS A 20 -3.67 -14.51 -18.50
C LYS A 20 -2.20 -14.93 -18.32
N TYR A 21 -1.61 -14.60 -17.17
CA TYR A 21 -0.23 -15.00 -16.87
C TYR A 21 -0.08 -16.52 -16.75
N VAL A 22 -1.02 -17.19 -16.09
CA VAL A 22 -1.02 -18.65 -15.95
C VAL A 22 -1.07 -19.34 -17.33
N ASP A 23 -1.90 -18.81 -18.23
CA ASP A 23 -2.11 -19.39 -19.56
C ASP A 23 -0.92 -19.13 -20.52
N THR A 24 -0.28 -17.96 -20.41
CA THR A 24 0.69 -17.51 -21.43
C THR A 24 2.11 -17.38 -20.92
N ASN A 25 2.32 -17.31 -19.61
CA ASN A 25 3.58 -16.97 -18.96
C ASN A 25 4.21 -15.67 -19.51
N SER A 26 3.37 -14.72 -19.95
CA SER A 26 3.79 -13.49 -20.63
C SER A 26 3.34 -12.26 -19.85
N TYR A 27 4.30 -11.43 -19.40
CA TYR A 27 4.01 -10.14 -18.77
C TYR A 27 3.39 -9.15 -19.76
N LEU A 28 3.71 -9.23 -21.03
CA LEU A 28 3.14 -8.38 -22.08
C LEU A 28 1.63 -8.63 -22.22
N GLU A 29 1.22 -9.89 -22.21
CA GLU A 29 -0.19 -10.27 -22.26
C GLU A 29 -0.96 -9.81 -21.02
N VAL A 30 -0.32 -9.89 -19.84
CA VAL A 30 -0.88 -9.35 -18.58
C VAL A 30 -1.09 -7.85 -18.70
N ASP A 31 -0.12 -7.12 -19.23
CA ASP A 31 -0.21 -5.68 -19.37
C ASP A 31 -1.31 -5.23 -20.33
N SER A 32 -1.53 -5.99 -21.41
CA SER A 32 -2.67 -5.78 -22.29
C SER A 32 -4.00 -5.87 -21.55
N VAL A 33 -4.18 -6.90 -20.71
CA VAL A 33 -5.38 -7.06 -19.87
C VAL A 33 -5.55 -5.90 -18.88
N LEU A 34 -4.46 -5.48 -18.23
CA LEU A 34 -4.51 -4.34 -17.29
C LEU A 34 -4.81 -3.02 -18.02
N SER A 35 -4.33 -2.85 -19.23
CA SER A 35 -4.60 -1.68 -20.08
C SER A 35 -6.08 -1.63 -20.51
N GLU A 36 -6.66 -2.75 -20.88
CA GLU A 36 -8.11 -2.86 -21.17
C GLU A 36 -8.95 -2.54 -19.93
N LEU A 37 -8.54 -3.04 -18.76
CA LEU A 37 -9.21 -2.75 -17.50
C LEU A 37 -9.12 -1.26 -17.14
N LYS A 38 -7.95 -0.66 -17.29
CA LYS A 38 -7.74 0.79 -17.11
C LYS A 38 -8.68 1.60 -18.00
N GLN A 39 -8.76 1.25 -19.27
CA GLN A 39 -9.63 1.95 -20.20
C GLN A 39 -11.10 1.79 -19.81
N THR A 40 -11.52 0.61 -19.40
CA THR A 40 -12.87 0.33 -18.90
C THR A 40 -13.24 1.23 -17.72
N TYR A 41 -12.37 1.38 -16.73
CA TYR A 41 -12.61 2.28 -15.61
C TYR A 41 -12.72 3.75 -16.03
N ILE A 42 -11.83 4.20 -16.94
CA ILE A 42 -11.85 5.57 -17.45
C ILE A 42 -13.15 5.86 -18.24
N ASP A 43 -13.59 4.94 -19.08
CA ASP A 43 -14.82 5.06 -19.84
C ASP A 43 -16.05 5.09 -18.93
N ASP A 44 -16.03 4.31 -17.87
CA ASP A 44 -17.11 4.26 -16.88
C ASP A 44 -17.26 5.56 -16.09
N PHE A 45 -16.22 6.39 -15.96
CA PHE A 45 -16.30 7.69 -15.31
C PHE A 45 -17.34 8.62 -15.93
N VAL A 46 -17.62 8.47 -17.22
CA VAL A 46 -18.67 9.26 -17.92
C VAL A 46 -20.05 9.00 -17.33
N LYS A 47 -20.31 7.81 -16.79
CA LYS A 47 -21.59 7.47 -16.15
C LYS A 47 -21.87 8.34 -14.91
N TYR A 48 -20.84 8.88 -14.29
CA TYR A 48 -20.92 9.67 -13.07
C TYR A 48 -20.85 11.20 -13.30
N LYS A 49 -20.90 11.65 -14.55
CA LYS A 49 -20.76 13.07 -14.95
C LYS A 49 -21.71 14.04 -14.24
N ALA A 50 -22.86 13.56 -13.76
CA ALA A 50 -23.81 14.37 -13.01
C ALA A 50 -23.33 14.72 -11.59
N LYS A 51 -22.39 13.97 -11.04
CA LYS A 51 -21.84 14.13 -9.66
C LYS A 51 -20.43 14.70 -9.66
N VAL A 52 -19.57 14.21 -10.53
CA VAL A 52 -18.17 14.63 -10.62
C VAL A 52 -17.74 14.70 -12.09
N ASN A 53 -16.91 15.68 -12.43
CA ASN A 53 -16.33 15.79 -13.77
C ASN A 53 -15.47 14.53 -14.08
N PRO A 54 -15.74 13.77 -15.18
CA PRO A 54 -14.97 12.60 -15.56
C PRO A 54 -13.48 12.86 -15.77
N VAL A 55 -13.12 14.06 -16.28
CA VAL A 55 -11.72 14.46 -16.43
C VAL A 55 -11.04 14.58 -15.06
N LEU A 56 -11.73 15.17 -14.08
CA LEU A 56 -11.22 15.26 -12.72
C LEU A 56 -11.04 13.87 -12.09
N LEU A 57 -12.00 12.95 -12.27
CA LEU A 57 -11.87 11.57 -11.77
C LEU A 57 -10.63 10.90 -12.33
N ARG A 58 -10.39 10.99 -13.65
CA ARG A 58 -9.22 10.47 -14.30
C ARG A 58 -7.93 11.08 -13.75
N GLN A 59 -7.85 12.41 -13.68
CA GLN A 59 -6.66 13.10 -13.16
C GLN A 59 -6.40 12.78 -11.70
N THR A 60 -7.46 12.64 -10.89
CA THR A 60 -7.35 12.23 -9.50
C THR A 60 -6.82 10.80 -9.37
N LEU A 61 -7.29 9.87 -10.20
CA LEU A 61 -6.79 8.49 -10.23
C LEU A 61 -5.29 8.43 -10.56
N PHE A 62 -4.85 9.14 -11.59
CA PHE A 62 -3.43 9.22 -11.95
C PHE A 62 -2.61 9.89 -10.85
N SER A 63 -3.13 10.97 -10.26
CA SER A 63 -2.46 11.65 -9.15
C SER A 63 -2.32 10.73 -7.92
N VAL A 64 -3.31 9.89 -7.62
CA VAL A 64 -3.20 8.85 -6.58
C VAL A 64 -2.08 7.88 -6.92
N ALA A 65 -2.02 7.37 -8.16
CA ALA A 65 -0.96 6.45 -8.58
C ALA A 65 0.45 7.03 -8.37
N HIS A 66 0.65 8.30 -8.73
CA HIS A 66 1.94 9.00 -8.54
C HIS A 66 2.27 9.34 -7.08
N GLN A 67 1.29 9.29 -6.17
CA GLN A 67 1.48 9.63 -4.76
C GLN A 67 1.36 8.43 -3.81
N VAL A 68 1.29 7.20 -4.34
CA VAL A 68 1.30 5.98 -3.51
C VAL A 68 2.50 5.98 -2.57
N GLY A 69 2.29 5.58 -1.30
CA GLY A 69 3.32 5.59 -0.26
C GLY A 69 3.58 6.96 0.37
N SER A 70 2.97 8.02 -0.14
CA SER A 70 3.14 9.38 0.39
C SER A 70 1.81 9.99 0.83
N LYS A 71 1.88 10.95 1.74
CA LYS A 71 0.72 11.77 2.09
C LYS A 71 0.17 12.43 0.82
N PHE A 72 -1.14 12.29 0.58
CA PHE A 72 -1.78 12.86 -0.60
C PHE A 72 -1.79 14.39 -0.58
N VAL A 73 -1.31 15.00 -1.65
CA VAL A 73 -1.22 16.45 -1.84
C VAL A 73 -2.24 16.87 -2.91
N PHE A 74 -3.32 17.49 -2.48
CA PHE A 74 -4.46 17.87 -3.34
C PHE A 74 -4.08 18.77 -4.51
N SER A 75 -3.09 19.67 -4.30
CA SER A 75 -2.62 20.62 -5.34
C SER A 75 -1.81 19.95 -6.46
N GLN A 76 -1.44 18.69 -6.32
CA GLN A 76 -0.77 17.92 -7.37
C GLN A 76 -1.76 17.29 -8.37
N VAL A 77 -3.07 17.40 -8.14
CA VAL A 77 -4.06 17.01 -9.13
C VAL A 77 -4.11 18.08 -10.22
N GLU A 78 -3.75 17.69 -11.44
CA GLU A 78 -3.73 18.58 -12.60
C GLU A 78 -5.11 19.15 -12.93
N GLY A 79 -5.14 20.37 -13.48
CA GLY A 79 -6.36 21.00 -13.99
C GLY A 79 -6.92 22.13 -13.13
N GLY A 80 -6.24 22.56 -12.08
CA GLY A 80 -6.59 23.75 -11.28
C GLY A 80 -7.87 23.59 -10.45
N TYR A 81 -8.19 22.38 -10.05
CA TYR A 81 -9.38 22.06 -9.23
C TYR A 81 -9.21 22.49 -7.78
N THR A 82 -10.33 22.87 -7.16
CA THR A 82 -10.36 23.15 -5.73
C THR A 82 -10.19 21.88 -4.90
N THR A 83 -9.69 22.02 -3.67
CA THR A 83 -9.57 20.90 -2.72
C THR A 83 -10.91 20.18 -2.49
N ALA A 84 -12.04 20.91 -2.50
CA ALA A 84 -13.36 20.32 -2.35
C ALA A 84 -13.72 19.41 -3.52
N GLN A 85 -13.44 19.85 -4.75
CA GLN A 85 -13.67 19.04 -5.95
C GLN A 85 -12.83 17.77 -5.96
N VAL A 86 -11.54 17.88 -5.62
CA VAL A 86 -10.65 16.73 -5.54
C VAL A 86 -11.10 15.75 -4.44
N LYS A 87 -11.56 16.24 -3.28
CA LYS A 87 -12.13 15.38 -2.23
C LYS A 87 -13.32 14.58 -2.72
N ASN A 88 -14.27 15.23 -3.43
CA ASN A 88 -15.41 14.53 -4.01
C ASN A 88 -14.99 13.44 -5.01
N ALA A 89 -13.96 13.72 -5.82
CA ALA A 89 -13.43 12.72 -6.75
C ALA A 89 -12.79 11.54 -6.00
N LEU A 90 -12.01 11.80 -4.94
CA LEU A 90 -11.42 10.75 -4.09
C LEU A 90 -12.49 9.92 -3.38
N GLU A 91 -13.54 10.53 -2.85
CA GLU A 91 -14.67 9.82 -2.24
C GLU A 91 -15.34 8.88 -3.25
N MET A 92 -15.56 9.36 -4.48
CA MET A 92 -16.16 8.54 -5.52
C MET A 92 -15.25 7.37 -5.94
N LEU A 93 -13.95 7.58 -6.09
CA LEU A 93 -12.99 6.51 -6.39
C LEU A 93 -12.91 5.49 -5.24
N ARG A 94 -12.97 5.95 -3.98
CA ARG A 94 -13.02 5.09 -2.79
C ARG A 94 -14.33 4.28 -2.75
N ASP A 95 -15.47 4.91 -2.99
CA ASP A 95 -16.77 4.25 -2.97
C ASP A 95 -16.93 3.24 -4.13
N ALA A 96 -16.24 3.49 -5.25
CA ALA A 96 -16.10 2.53 -6.34
C ALA A 96 -15.08 1.40 -6.04
N GLY A 97 -14.38 1.45 -4.90
CA GLY A 97 -13.38 0.46 -4.50
C GLY A 97 -12.07 0.51 -5.30
N ILE A 98 -11.83 1.58 -6.08
CA ILE A 98 -10.62 1.74 -6.90
C ILE A 98 -9.43 2.18 -6.06
N ILE A 99 -9.68 3.00 -5.03
CA ILE A 99 -8.66 3.47 -4.08
C ILE A 99 -9.03 3.12 -2.64
N ILE A 100 -8.02 2.94 -1.82
CA ILE A 100 -8.13 2.54 -0.42
C ILE A 100 -7.38 3.56 0.43
N PRO A 101 -8.05 4.28 1.34
CA PRO A 101 -7.38 5.22 2.22
C PRO A 101 -6.55 4.50 3.28
N VAL A 102 -5.38 5.08 3.59
CA VAL A 102 -4.55 4.75 4.75
C VAL A 102 -4.52 5.99 5.63
N TRP A 103 -5.17 5.91 6.79
CA TRP A 103 -5.38 7.05 7.65
C TRP A 103 -4.23 7.29 8.62
N HIS A 104 -3.85 8.53 8.80
CA HIS A 104 -2.96 8.87 9.92
C HIS A 104 -3.70 8.71 11.23
N THR A 105 -3.07 8.02 12.20
CA THR A 105 -3.55 7.94 13.58
C THR A 105 -2.46 8.42 14.55
N ALA A 106 -2.87 9.04 15.68
CA ALA A 106 -1.93 9.35 16.75
C ALA A 106 -1.50 8.09 17.53
N ALA A 107 -2.31 7.03 17.46
CA ALA A 107 -2.02 5.70 18.03
C ALA A 107 -1.61 5.76 19.51
N ASN A 108 -2.36 6.51 20.32
CA ASN A 108 -2.17 6.54 21.78
C ASN A 108 -3.09 5.55 22.50
N GLY A 109 -4.11 5.03 21.81
CA GLY A 109 -5.06 4.07 22.36
C GLY A 109 -5.88 3.38 21.25
N ILE A 110 -6.83 2.56 21.66
CA ILE A 110 -7.79 1.89 20.77
C ILE A 110 -9.20 2.44 21.03
N PRO A 111 -10.05 2.48 20.00
CA PRO A 111 -9.81 2.10 18.59
C PRO A 111 -8.92 3.12 17.87
N LEU A 112 -8.05 2.64 16.99
CA LEU A 112 -7.12 3.48 16.20
C LEU A 112 -7.83 4.59 15.43
N GLY A 113 -9.05 4.29 14.94
CA GLY A 113 -9.89 5.23 14.22
C GLY A 113 -10.38 6.45 15.02
N ALA A 114 -10.33 6.40 16.36
CA ALA A 114 -10.74 7.52 17.19
C ALA A 114 -9.77 8.73 17.13
N GLU A 115 -8.53 8.48 16.73
CA GLU A 115 -7.46 9.50 16.68
C GLU A 115 -6.98 9.81 15.27
N ILE A 116 -7.86 9.66 14.27
CA ILE A 116 -7.56 9.98 12.87
C ILE A 116 -7.34 11.49 12.70
N ASN A 117 -6.28 11.84 11.98
CA ASN A 117 -6.12 13.19 11.44
C ASN A 117 -6.48 13.21 9.95
N PRO A 118 -7.67 13.69 9.55
CA PRO A 118 -8.15 13.63 8.17
C PRO A 118 -7.36 14.54 7.19
N LYS A 119 -6.47 15.38 7.69
CA LYS A 119 -5.55 16.17 6.86
C LYS A 119 -4.35 15.37 6.37
N PHE A 120 -4.16 14.19 6.95
CA PHE A 120 -3.04 13.31 6.66
C PHE A 120 -3.60 11.95 6.24
N VAL A 121 -3.67 11.73 4.94
CA VAL A 121 -4.15 10.50 4.35
C VAL A 121 -3.22 10.11 3.21
N LYS A 122 -2.91 8.83 3.12
CA LYS A 122 -2.31 8.18 1.96
C LYS A 122 -3.39 7.40 1.24
N TYR A 123 -3.17 7.07 -0.02
CA TYR A 123 -4.07 6.20 -0.77
C TYR A 123 -3.28 5.08 -1.42
N ASN A 124 -3.79 3.87 -1.29
CA ASN A 124 -3.40 2.73 -2.09
C ASN A 124 -4.40 2.55 -3.24
N LEU A 125 -3.97 1.94 -4.34
CA LEU A 125 -4.89 1.42 -5.36
C LEU A 125 -5.36 0.02 -4.96
N ILE A 126 -6.46 -0.42 -5.56
CA ILE A 126 -7.01 -1.77 -5.32
C ILE A 126 -6.04 -2.89 -5.72
N ASP A 127 -5.12 -2.62 -6.65
CA ASP A 127 -4.19 -3.61 -7.18
C ASP A 127 -2.87 -2.97 -7.59
N HIS A 128 -1.77 -3.64 -7.30
CA HIS A 128 -0.42 -3.14 -7.58
C HIS A 128 0.03 -3.37 -9.03
N GLY A 129 -0.47 -4.40 -9.71
CA GLY A 129 -0.27 -4.54 -11.15
C GLY A 129 -0.97 -3.42 -11.91
N PHE A 130 -2.16 -3.06 -11.47
CA PHE A 130 -2.91 -1.91 -11.99
C PHE A 130 -2.17 -0.58 -11.72
N LEU A 131 -1.56 -0.41 -10.54
CA LEU A 131 -0.68 0.73 -10.25
C LEU A 131 0.44 0.84 -11.27
N LEU A 132 1.17 -0.25 -11.52
CA LEU A 132 2.29 -0.25 -12.46
C LEU A 132 1.84 0.10 -13.88
N ASN A 133 0.68 -0.39 -14.31
CA ASN A 133 0.11 -0.05 -15.61
C ASN A 133 -0.32 1.43 -15.70
N LEU A 134 -0.90 2.01 -14.62
CA LEU A 134 -1.21 3.44 -14.57
C LEU A 134 0.05 4.32 -14.65
N LEU A 135 1.16 3.88 -14.08
CA LEU A 135 2.45 4.57 -14.13
C LEU A 135 3.21 4.36 -15.46
N GLY A 136 2.62 3.62 -16.41
CA GLY A 136 3.25 3.36 -17.71
C GLY A 136 4.39 2.34 -17.66
N ILE A 137 4.52 1.58 -16.58
CA ILE A 137 5.53 0.51 -16.43
C ILE A 137 5.07 -0.77 -17.16
N GLY A 138 4.37 -0.62 -18.25
CA GLY A 138 3.76 -1.70 -19.01
C GLY A 138 4.02 -1.67 -20.50
N ASP A 139 4.34 -0.52 -21.03
CA ASP A 139 4.53 -0.35 -22.47
C ASP A 139 5.63 -1.25 -23.05
N SER A 140 5.46 -1.64 -24.29
CA SER A 140 6.16 -2.69 -25.04
C SER A 140 7.71 -2.66 -25.01
N THR A 141 8.30 -1.57 -24.60
CA THR A 141 9.74 -1.45 -24.30
C THR A 141 10.13 -2.13 -22.97
N ASN A 142 9.17 -2.54 -22.17
CA ASN A 142 9.31 -2.88 -20.75
C ASN A 142 9.26 -4.38 -20.45
N SER A 143 9.19 -5.27 -21.42
CA SER A 143 9.47 -6.70 -21.18
C SER A 143 10.86 -6.89 -20.58
N ILE A 144 11.83 -6.10 -21.04
CA ILE A 144 13.20 -6.03 -20.52
C ILE A 144 13.20 -5.48 -19.10
N VAL A 145 12.41 -4.46 -18.78
CA VAL A 145 12.31 -3.91 -17.42
C VAL A 145 11.69 -4.92 -16.48
N LYS A 146 10.68 -5.67 -16.90
CA LYS A 146 10.06 -6.73 -16.08
C LYS A 146 11.04 -7.88 -15.82
N GLU A 147 11.80 -8.32 -16.79
CA GLU A 147 12.88 -9.31 -16.59
C GLU A 147 13.96 -8.79 -15.63
N LEU A 148 14.39 -7.54 -15.79
CA LEU A 148 15.37 -6.91 -14.89
C LEU A 148 14.85 -6.77 -13.45
N LEU A 149 13.55 -6.58 -13.26
CA LEU A 149 12.92 -6.52 -11.94
C LEU A 149 12.87 -7.89 -11.26
N VAL A 150 12.67 -8.95 -12.03
CA VAL A 150 12.73 -10.33 -11.54
C VAL A 150 14.18 -10.70 -11.20
N ASP A 151 15.15 -10.28 -12.00
CA ASP A 151 16.56 -10.66 -11.88
C ASP A 151 17.41 -9.84 -10.89
N ASN A 152 16.83 -8.99 -10.05
CA ASN A 152 17.52 -8.11 -9.09
C ASN A 152 18.28 -6.91 -9.66
N ALA A 153 18.26 -6.67 -10.95
CA ALA A 153 19.18 -5.74 -11.57
C ALA A 153 18.69 -4.28 -11.62
N ALA A 154 17.41 -4.03 -11.40
CA ALA A 154 16.87 -2.67 -11.48
C ALA A 154 16.33 -2.19 -10.13
N ASP A 155 16.74 -1.01 -9.73
CA ASP A 155 16.01 -0.22 -8.73
C ASP A 155 14.78 0.38 -9.41
N LEU A 156 13.61 -0.18 -9.12
CA LEU A 156 12.38 0.53 -9.40
C LEU A 156 12.41 1.85 -8.62
N VAL A 157 12.21 2.93 -9.33
CA VAL A 157 11.84 4.19 -8.69
C VAL A 157 10.57 3.87 -7.87
N ASP A 158 10.61 4.17 -6.58
CA ASP A 158 9.52 3.89 -5.62
C ASP A 158 9.25 2.42 -5.27
N LYS A 159 10.25 1.55 -5.37
CA LYS A 159 10.14 0.15 -4.90
C LYS A 159 9.64 0.05 -3.45
N GLY A 160 9.98 1.01 -2.60
CA GLY A 160 9.48 1.14 -1.23
C GLY A 160 7.96 1.30 -1.19
N SER A 161 7.43 2.28 -1.91
CA SER A 161 6.00 2.59 -1.97
C SER A 161 5.16 1.46 -2.54
N LEU A 162 5.65 0.77 -3.59
CA LEU A 162 5.00 -0.42 -4.14
C LEU A 162 4.92 -1.54 -3.09
N THR A 163 6.02 -1.80 -2.38
CA THR A 163 6.08 -2.86 -1.36
C THR A 163 5.20 -2.51 -0.15
N GLU A 164 5.18 -1.24 0.27
CA GLU A 164 4.28 -0.74 1.30
C GLU A 164 2.81 -0.95 0.89
N MET A 165 2.43 -0.54 -0.32
CA MET A 165 1.08 -0.75 -0.84
C MET A 165 0.70 -2.24 -0.86
N VAL A 166 1.57 -3.12 -1.33
CA VAL A 166 1.31 -4.57 -1.35
C VAL A 166 1.10 -5.09 0.05
N ALA A 167 1.93 -4.69 1.02
CA ALA A 167 1.74 -5.07 2.41
C ALA A 167 0.37 -4.63 2.95
N GLY A 168 -0.08 -3.41 2.65
CA GLY A 168 -1.41 -2.92 3.02
C GLY A 168 -2.55 -3.70 2.39
N LEU A 169 -2.44 -4.05 1.11
CA LEU A 169 -3.43 -4.88 0.43
C LEU A 169 -3.50 -6.29 1.04
N GLU A 170 -2.35 -6.89 1.34
CA GLU A 170 -2.30 -8.19 2.02
C GLU A 170 -2.90 -8.11 3.43
N LEU A 171 -2.63 -7.06 4.20
CA LEU A 171 -3.27 -6.87 5.51
C LEU A 171 -4.81 -6.90 5.39
N LEU A 172 -5.38 -6.16 4.44
CA LEU A 172 -6.83 -6.10 4.24
C LEU A 172 -7.44 -7.45 3.85
N LYS A 173 -6.75 -8.25 3.01
CA LYS A 173 -7.22 -9.57 2.57
C LYS A 173 -7.41 -10.56 3.70
N TYR A 174 -6.62 -10.44 4.77
CA TYR A 174 -6.64 -11.36 5.90
C TYR A 174 -7.39 -10.83 7.13
N MET A 175 -7.93 -9.61 7.07
CA MET A 175 -8.85 -9.10 8.08
C MET A 175 -10.24 -9.77 7.96
N SER A 176 -11.07 -9.61 8.98
CA SER A 176 -12.42 -10.21 8.99
C SER A 176 -13.26 -9.72 7.80
N PRO A 177 -13.85 -10.60 6.99
CA PRO A 177 -14.70 -10.17 5.86
C PRO A 177 -16.05 -9.60 6.32
N ASN A 178 -16.40 -9.75 7.60
CA ASN A 178 -17.68 -9.32 8.15
C ASN A 178 -17.65 -7.89 8.71
N GLU A 179 -16.50 -7.26 8.70
CA GLU A 179 -16.29 -5.92 9.23
C GLU A 179 -15.62 -5.04 8.19
N ARG A 180 -15.93 -3.74 8.22
CA ARG A 180 -15.19 -2.77 7.43
C ARG A 180 -13.90 -2.44 8.16
N HIS A 181 -12.78 -2.67 7.52
CA HIS A 181 -11.46 -2.39 8.05
C HIS A 181 -10.84 -1.19 7.34
N ASP A 182 -10.21 -0.33 8.13
CA ASP A 182 -9.39 0.77 7.65
C ASP A 182 -7.90 0.45 7.90
N LEU A 183 -7.04 0.95 7.04
CA LEU A 183 -5.59 0.92 7.23
C LEU A 183 -5.16 2.20 7.95
N TYR A 184 -4.19 2.08 8.84
CA TYR A 184 -3.64 3.18 9.60
C TYR A 184 -2.13 3.23 9.46
N TYR A 185 -1.59 4.44 9.44
CA TYR A 185 -0.16 4.72 9.54
C TYR A 185 0.10 5.76 10.63
N TRP A 186 1.33 5.91 11.05
CA TRP A 186 1.71 6.96 11.98
C TRP A 186 2.82 7.81 11.40
N GLN A 187 2.73 9.11 11.63
CA GLN A 187 3.77 10.06 11.30
C GLN A 187 3.97 11.03 12.47
N ASN A 188 5.22 11.32 12.79
CA ASN A 188 5.52 12.37 13.75
C ASN A 188 5.21 13.74 13.12
N LEU A 189 4.25 14.44 13.70
CA LEU A 189 3.82 15.76 13.23
C LEU A 189 4.62 16.91 13.85
N THR A 190 5.61 16.62 14.68
CA THR A 190 6.48 17.64 15.30
C THR A 190 7.37 18.25 14.23
N ARG A 191 7.41 19.59 14.20
CA ARG A 191 8.18 20.35 13.20
C ARG A 191 9.65 19.97 13.24
N GLY A 192 10.23 19.62 12.09
CA GLY A 192 11.67 19.30 11.95
C GLY A 192 12.03 17.83 12.17
N THR A 193 11.07 16.96 12.49
CA THR A 193 11.29 15.52 12.58
C THR A 193 10.49 14.81 11.49
N VAL A 194 11.18 13.95 10.72
CA VAL A 194 10.54 13.09 9.72
C VAL A 194 10.65 11.66 10.22
N SER A 195 9.63 11.20 10.94
CA SER A 195 9.52 9.81 11.38
C SER A 195 8.14 9.31 10.98
N GLU A 196 8.10 8.20 10.27
CA GLU A 196 6.86 7.57 9.80
C GLU A 196 6.95 6.06 10.00
N VAL A 197 5.85 5.45 10.41
CA VAL A 197 5.65 3.99 10.49
C VAL A 197 4.60 3.62 9.46
N ASP A 198 4.93 2.69 8.59
CA ASP A 198 4.15 2.37 7.39
C ASP A 198 2.72 1.90 7.73
N TYR A 199 2.58 1.03 8.73
CA TYR A 199 1.27 0.60 9.22
C TYR A 199 1.22 0.54 10.75
N VAL A 200 0.05 0.81 11.30
CA VAL A 200 -0.28 0.60 12.70
C VAL A 200 -1.49 -0.32 12.78
N LEU A 201 -1.34 -1.42 13.49
CA LEU A 201 -2.37 -2.44 13.65
C LEU A 201 -2.88 -2.46 15.08
N SER A 202 -4.09 -2.97 15.30
CA SER A 202 -4.59 -3.34 16.61
C SER A 202 -4.70 -4.86 16.73
N ARG A 203 -4.20 -5.42 17.84
CA ARG A 203 -4.35 -6.82 18.20
C ARG A 203 -4.94 -6.91 19.60
N GLY A 204 -6.23 -7.18 19.65
CA GLY A 204 -6.95 -7.02 20.91
C GLY A 204 -6.78 -5.59 21.43
N ILE A 205 -6.14 -5.45 22.58
CA ILE A 205 -5.85 -4.14 23.21
C ILE A 205 -4.47 -3.59 22.82
N ASP A 206 -3.63 -4.35 22.13
CA ASP A 206 -2.28 -3.95 21.80
C ASP A 206 -2.23 -3.17 20.48
N ILE A 207 -1.46 -2.10 20.49
CA ILE A 207 -1.11 -1.34 19.29
C ILE A 207 0.22 -1.86 18.78
N VAL A 208 0.26 -2.32 17.52
CA VAL A 208 1.41 -2.96 16.90
C VAL A 208 1.84 -2.18 15.67
N PRO A 209 2.95 -1.44 15.74
CA PRO A 209 3.53 -0.80 14.56
C PRO A 209 4.18 -1.83 13.64
N MET A 210 4.03 -1.63 12.35
CA MET A 210 4.62 -2.46 11.31
C MET A 210 5.40 -1.61 10.32
N GLU A 211 6.66 -1.94 10.15
CA GLU A 211 7.58 -1.34 9.18
C GLU A 211 7.78 -2.29 8.00
N VAL A 212 7.68 -1.77 6.79
CA VAL A 212 7.83 -2.52 5.54
C VAL A 212 9.16 -2.18 4.89
N LYS A 213 9.90 -3.19 4.46
CA LYS A 213 11.18 -3.02 3.75
C LYS A 213 11.19 -3.83 2.47
N SER A 214 11.48 -3.19 1.36
CA SER A 214 11.53 -3.83 0.03
C SER A 214 12.72 -4.79 -0.16
N GLY A 215 13.68 -4.79 0.77
CA GLY A 215 14.88 -5.62 0.73
C GLY A 215 15.25 -6.19 2.11
N LEU A 216 16.45 -6.78 2.18
CA LEU A 216 16.99 -7.34 3.42
C LEU A 216 17.50 -6.28 4.40
N ARG A 217 17.81 -5.07 3.92
CA ARG A 217 18.37 -3.98 4.71
C ARG A 217 17.43 -2.78 4.70
N GLY A 218 17.55 -1.90 5.67
CA GLY A 218 16.81 -0.65 5.76
C GLY A 218 16.83 -0.07 7.16
N SER A 219 16.75 1.25 7.25
CA SER A 219 16.68 1.95 8.54
C SER A 219 15.39 1.61 9.26
N MET A 220 15.47 1.45 10.57
CA MET A 220 14.34 1.23 11.49
C MET A 220 14.16 2.42 12.45
N ALA A 221 14.80 3.54 12.16
CA ALA A 221 14.85 4.68 13.08
C ALA A 221 13.45 5.19 13.44
N SER A 222 12.56 5.33 12.47
CA SER A 222 11.18 5.77 12.72
C SER A 222 10.39 4.80 13.58
N LEU A 223 10.56 3.50 13.33
CA LEU A 223 9.93 2.47 14.14
C LEU A 223 10.44 2.53 15.59
N TYR A 224 11.74 2.72 15.80
CA TYR A 224 12.30 2.85 17.15
C TYR A 224 11.75 4.07 17.88
N VAL A 225 11.62 5.22 17.19
CA VAL A 225 10.98 6.41 17.75
C VAL A 225 9.53 6.13 18.18
N PHE A 226 8.77 5.46 17.34
CA PHE A 226 7.39 5.10 17.71
C PHE A 226 7.35 4.12 18.88
N MET A 227 8.25 3.15 18.93
CA MET A 227 8.34 2.17 20.01
C MET A 227 8.78 2.77 21.36
N GLU A 228 9.23 4.02 21.39
CA GLU A 228 9.49 4.69 22.69
C GLU A 228 8.22 4.94 23.50
N LYS A 229 7.06 4.99 22.88
CA LYS A 229 5.78 5.06 23.58
C LYS A 229 5.64 3.85 24.54
N GLU A 230 5.29 4.11 25.81
CA GLU A 230 5.27 3.06 26.86
C GLU A 230 4.32 1.91 26.54
N HIS A 231 3.15 2.21 25.96
CA HIS A 231 2.12 1.23 25.65
C HIS A 231 2.45 0.31 24.46
N ILE A 232 3.53 0.59 23.69
CA ILE A 232 3.97 -0.27 22.60
C ILE A 232 4.86 -1.37 23.15
N LYS A 233 4.36 -2.62 23.09
CA LYS A 233 5.05 -3.80 23.64
C LYS A 233 6.05 -4.41 22.66
N TYR A 234 5.67 -4.50 21.40
CA TYR A 234 6.47 -5.09 20.33
C TYR A 234 6.13 -4.44 18.99
N ALA A 235 6.90 -4.76 17.96
CA ALA A 235 6.70 -4.28 16.60
C ALA A 235 6.87 -5.43 15.59
N ILE A 236 6.49 -5.16 14.34
CA ILE A 236 6.67 -6.07 13.22
C ILE A 236 7.54 -5.38 12.18
N ARG A 237 8.53 -6.12 11.67
CA ARG A 237 9.26 -5.79 10.45
C ARG A 237 8.84 -6.77 9.35
N CYS A 238 8.22 -6.26 8.28
CA CYS A 238 7.95 -7.02 7.07
C CYS A 238 9.03 -6.77 6.03
N SER A 239 9.70 -7.81 5.57
CA SER A 239 10.78 -7.71 4.58
C SER A 239 10.89 -9.01 3.75
N LEU A 240 11.93 -9.12 2.91
CA LEU A 240 12.25 -10.38 2.23
C LEU A 240 13.09 -11.33 3.10
N GLU A 241 13.38 -10.97 4.35
CA GLU A 241 14.02 -11.85 5.32
C GLU A 241 13.07 -13.00 5.71
N ASN A 242 13.66 -14.10 6.20
CA ASN A 242 12.88 -15.19 6.76
C ASN A 242 12.30 -14.82 8.13
N PHE A 243 11.38 -15.64 8.65
CA PHE A 243 10.87 -15.48 10.01
C PHE A 243 12.01 -15.42 11.03
N GLY A 244 11.87 -14.49 11.96
CA GLY A 244 12.85 -14.27 13.01
C GLY A 244 12.38 -13.24 14.02
N GLU A 245 13.27 -12.92 14.94
CA GLU A 245 13.05 -11.87 15.92
C GLU A 245 14.37 -11.25 16.34
N PHE A 246 14.30 -10.01 16.75
CA PHE A 246 15.41 -9.28 17.38
C PHE A 246 14.87 -8.24 18.35
N VAL A 247 15.76 -7.59 19.07
CA VAL A 247 15.36 -6.55 20.03
C VAL A 247 15.78 -5.16 19.55
N SER A 248 14.93 -4.18 19.82
CA SER A 248 15.25 -2.78 19.59
C SER A 248 16.38 -2.32 20.53
N PRO A 249 17.02 -1.16 20.27
CA PRO A 249 18.03 -0.60 21.18
C PRO A 249 17.57 -0.43 22.63
N LYS A 250 16.24 -0.29 22.86
CA LYS A 250 15.62 -0.20 24.19
C LYS A 250 15.06 -1.54 24.73
N GLY A 251 15.42 -2.67 24.13
CA GLY A 251 15.05 -4.00 24.59
C GLY A 251 13.64 -4.48 24.24
N LYS A 252 12.86 -3.72 23.44
CA LYS A 252 11.54 -4.16 22.99
C LYS A 252 11.66 -5.11 21.81
N LYS A 253 10.83 -6.14 21.77
CA LYS A 253 10.83 -7.19 20.75
C LYS A 253 10.39 -6.66 19.38
N ILE A 254 11.06 -7.13 18.31
CA ILE A 254 10.65 -6.91 16.92
C ILE A 254 10.58 -8.28 16.23
N LEU A 255 9.40 -8.59 15.73
CA LEU A 255 9.16 -9.80 14.96
C LEU A 255 9.46 -9.54 13.49
N VAL A 256 10.21 -10.42 12.86
CA VAL A 256 10.45 -10.40 11.41
C VAL A 256 9.46 -11.33 10.73
N ASN A 257 8.68 -10.80 9.81
CA ASN A 257 7.72 -11.55 9.03
C ASN A 257 8.00 -11.36 7.53
N PRO A 258 8.14 -12.44 6.75
CA PRO A 258 8.30 -12.32 5.31
C PRO A 258 7.11 -11.63 4.67
N LEU A 259 7.35 -10.72 3.71
CA LEU A 259 6.30 -10.02 2.96
C LEU A 259 5.29 -10.98 2.29
N TYR A 260 5.78 -12.11 1.77
CA TYR A 260 4.93 -13.14 1.16
C TYR A 260 4.15 -14.00 2.17
N ALA A 261 4.28 -13.72 3.46
CA ALA A 261 3.65 -14.47 4.55
C ALA A 261 2.88 -13.56 5.54
N ILE A 262 2.35 -12.44 5.08
CA ILE A 262 1.55 -11.51 5.90
C ILE A 262 0.33 -12.22 6.49
N SER A 263 -0.24 -13.21 5.78
CA SER A 263 -1.31 -14.07 6.31
C SER A 263 -1.01 -14.66 7.68
N ASN A 264 0.25 -14.97 7.98
CA ASN A 264 0.63 -15.53 9.27
C ASN A 264 0.40 -14.57 10.44
N LEU A 265 0.33 -13.27 10.18
CA LEU A 265 -0.02 -12.28 11.20
C LEU A 265 -1.45 -12.46 11.72
N PHE A 266 -2.30 -13.17 11.00
CA PHE A 266 -3.72 -13.40 11.31
C PHE A 266 -4.03 -14.86 11.66
N SER A 267 -3.14 -15.80 11.32
CA SER A 267 -3.40 -17.25 11.40
C SER A 267 -3.28 -17.84 12.81
N CYS A 268 -2.82 -17.08 13.81
CA CYS A 268 -2.56 -17.60 15.14
C CYS A 268 -3.18 -16.71 16.20
N GLY A 269 -4.31 -17.13 16.76
CA GLY A 269 -4.87 -16.55 17.97
C GLY A 269 -3.94 -16.63 19.20
N GLU A 270 -2.81 -17.35 19.15
CA GLU A 270 -1.95 -17.58 20.32
C GLU A 270 -0.43 -17.73 20.05
N ARG A 271 0.06 -17.71 18.80
CA ARG A 271 1.50 -18.03 18.53
C ARG A 271 2.42 -16.84 18.24
N LEU A 272 1.98 -15.61 18.46
CA LEU A 272 2.84 -14.43 18.40
C LEU A 272 2.96 -13.74 19.78
N LEU A 273 2.75 -14.50 20.83
CA LEU A 273 3.12 -14.11 22.20
C LEU A 273 4.50 -14.64 22.52
#